data_8e41c5c21f94f9d3edd188cc33dbb773
#
_entry.id   8e41c5c21f94f9d3edd188cc33dbb773
#
_cell.length_a   1.000
_cell.length_b   1.000
_cell.length_c   1.000
_cell.angle_alpha   90.00
_cell.angle_beta   90.00
_cell.angle_gamma   90.00
#
_symmetry.space_group_name_H-M   'P 1'
#
loop_
_entity.id
_entity.type
_entity.pdbx_description
1 polymer ?
#
loop_
_entity_poly.entity_id
_entity_poly.type
_entity_poly.pdbx_seq_one_letter_code
_entity_poly.pdbx_strand_id
1 'polypeptide(L)'
;MEPAEGTIFNPYLRDPDIRQREEFLLLALFVAGKSAKVQQRKLHWFLDRISFYKIPSNKEFFTPFDILHYMQDETIEGFLRFCGVGQYARLTRAISWLVRNEELDLETCTRDDLVACPGLGMKTASFFFMNTRPVMDVACLDTHILKWLRDECNYKDVPMTTPTSKKQYLKWEEVFLSEAEKRRSSPRELDFEIWKKYEQKQQDTYYDSRYVSTNAEPPVIE
;
A
#
# COMPACT_ATOMS: atom_id res chain seq x y z
N MET A 1 -20.09 4.91 -6.22
CA MET A 1 -19.12 5.65 -7.06
C MET A 1 -18.31 4.59 -7.76
N GLU A 2 -18.45 4.45 -9.06
CA GLU A 2 -17.68 3.48 -9.84
C GLU A 2 -16.19 3.86 -9.78
N PRO A 3 -15.27 2.90 -9.64
CA PRO A 3 -13.85 3.19 -9.70
C PRO A 3 -13.54 3.74 -11.09
N ALA A 4 -12.73 4.78 -11.16
CA ALA A 4 -12.24 5.33 -12.42
C ALA A 4 -11.57 4.21 -13.24
N GLU A 5 -11.88 4.14 -14.56
CA GLU A 5 -11.25 3.20 -15.48
C GLU A 5 -9.72 3.22 -15.31
N GLY A 6 -9.12 2.06 -15.12
CA GLY A 6 -7.66 1.90 -14.90
C GLY A 6 -7.21 1.77 -13.44
N THR A 7 -8.12 1.64 -12.48
CA THR A 7 -7.75 1.34 -11.09
C THR A 7 -7.59 -0.18 -10.92
N ILE A 8 -6.35 -0.65 -10.74
CA ILE A 8 -6.03 -2.04 -10.36
C ILE A 8 -6.69 -2.37 -9.00
N PHE A 9 -6.89 -1.37 -8.16
CA PHE A 9 -7.47 -1.51 -6.84
C PHE A 9 -8.97 -1.21 -6.84
N ASN A 10 -9.77 -2.27 -6.70
CA ASN A 10 -11.17 -2.15 -6.35
C ASN A 10 -11.33 -2.41 -4.84
N PRO A 11 -11.57 -1.38 -4.01
CA PRO A 11 -11.75 -1.55 -2.56
C PRO A 11 -12.97 -2.39 -2.20
N TYR A 12 -13.81 -2.74 -3.18
CA TYR A 12 -15.05 -3.52 -3.00
C TYR A 12 -14.90 -5.00 -3.35
N LEU A 13 -13.71 -5.48 -3.72
CA LEU A 13 -13.49 -6.91 -3.91
C LEU A 13 -13.62 -7.62 -2.57
N ARG A 14 -14.68 -8.42 -2.43
CA ARG A 14 -14.94 -9.20 -1.21
C ARG A 14 -14.14 -10.49 -1.17
N ASP A 15 -13.78 -11.03 -2.32
CA ASP A 15 -13.04 -12.28 -2.48
C ASP A 15 -12.13 -12.17 -3.73
N PRO A 16 -10.95 -11.55 -3.59
CA PRO A 16 -10.02 -11.40 -4.71
C PRO A 16 -9.45 -12.76 -5.11
N ASP A 17 -9.36 -13.01 -6.42
CA ASP A 17 -8.63 -14.16 -6.96
C ASP A 17 -7.11 -14.03 -6.71
N ILE A 18 -6.36 -15.09 -7.04
CA ILE A 18 -4.91 -15.11 -6.80
C ILE A 18 -4.18 -13.98 -7.54
N ARG A 19 -4.55 -13.68 -8.78
CA ARG A 19 -3.96 -12.59 -9.56
C ARG A 19 -4.20 -11.24 -8.89
N GLN A 20 -5.41 -11.00 -8.43
CA GLN A 20 -5.78 -9.76 -7.74
C GLN A 20 -5.04 -9.62 -6.40
N ARG A 21 -4.81 -10.73 -5.67
CA ARG A 21 -4.00 -10.75 -4.44
C ARG A 21 -2.54 -10.40 -4.74
N GLU A 22 -1.95 -10.97 -5.77
CA GLU A 22 -0.58 -10.68 -6.20
C GLU A 22 -0.41 -9.21 -6.64
N GLU A 23 -1.30 -8.72 -7.49
CA GLU A 23 -1.31 -7.32 -7.93
C GLU A 23 -1.45 -6.36 -6.76
N PHE A 24 -2.31 -6.70 -5.78
CA PHE A 24 -2.48 -5.89 -4.58
C PHE A 24 -1.25 -5.92 -3.66
N LEU A 25 -0.61 -7.08 -3.51
CA LEU A 25 0.63 -7.17 -2.72
C LEU A 25 1.77 -6.35 -3.36
N LEU A 26 1.89 -6.40 -4.69
CA LEU A 26 2.81 -5.52 -5.43
C LEU A 26 2.48 -4.04 -5.21
N LEU A 27 1.19 -3.67 -5.23
CA LEU A 27 0.76 -2.31 -4.91
C LEU A 27 1.18 -1.91 -3.49
N ALA A 28 0.91 -2.76 -2.50
CA ALA A 28 1.27 -2.51 -1.11
C ALA A 28 2.78 -2.28 -0.92
N LEU A 29 3.60 -3.03 -1.65
CA LEU A 29 5.06 -2.83 -1.69
C LEU A 29 5.44 -1.50 -2.34
N PHE A 30 4.81 -1.14 -3.45
CA PHE A 30 5.14 0.07 -4.22
C PHE A 30 4.75 1.36 -3.48
N VAL A 31 3.63 1.37 -2.78
CA VAL A 31 3.13 2.56 -2.06
C VAL A 31 3.81 2.81 -0.72
N ALA A 32 4.63 1.88 -0.23
CA ALA A 32 5.30 2.04 1.06
C ALA A 32 6.14 3.33 1.12
N GLY A 33 5.67 4.32 1.88
CA GLY A 33 6.31 5.63 2.04
C GLY A 33 6.21 6.54 0.79
N LYS A 34 5.22 6.34 -0.07
CA LYS A 34 5.04 7.09 -1.33
C LYS A 34 3.58 7.41 -1.60
N SER A 35 3.33 8.33 -2.55
CA SER A 35 1.98 8.65 -3.02
C SER A 35 1.32 7.45 -3.70
N ALA A 36 0.18 6.99 -3.18
CA ALA A 36 -0.57 5.86 -3.70
C ALA A 36 -0.96 6.07 -5.18
N LYS A 37 -1.50 7.25 -5.53
CA LYS A 37 -1.91 7.59 -6.90
C LYS A 37 -0.78 7.49 -7.92
N VAL A 38 0.43 7.93 -7.53
CA VAL A 38 1.60 7.86 -8.42
C VAL A 38 2.09 6.42 -8.56
N GLN A 39 2.16 5.69 -7.45
CA GLN A 39 2.68 4.32 -7.47
C GLN A 39 1.72 3.35 -8.15
N GLN A 40 0.41 3.56 -8.07
CA GLN A 40 -0.58 2.77 -8.78
C GLN A 40 -0.39 2.85 -10.30
N ARG A 41 -0.16 4.05 -10.86
CA ARG A 41 0.16 4.19 -12.30
C ARG A 41 1.45 3.47 -12.68
N LYS A 42 2.47 3.54 -11.82
CA LYS A 42 3.75 2.86 -12.06
C LYS A 42 3.61 1.34 -11.97
N LEU A 43 2.78 0.85 -11.06
CA LEU A 43 2.46 -0.57 -11.00
C LEU A 43 1.76 -1.04 -12.27
N HIS A 44 0.77 -0.29 -12.76
CA HIS A 44 0.11 -0.61 -14.02
C HIS A 44 1.12 -0.74 -15.18
N TRP A 45 2.03 0.23 -15.31
CA TRP A 45 3.11 0.14 -16.31
C TRP A 45 4.04 -1.05 -16.09
N PHE A 46 4.36 -1.35 -14.85
CA PHE A 46 5.19 -2.49 -14.51
C PHE A 46 4.52 -3.80 -14.91
N LEU A 47 3.25 -4.00 -14.56
CA LEU A 47 2.47 -5.19 -14.92
C LEU A 47 2.31 -5.33 -16.43
N ASP A 48 2.01 -4.23 -17.13
CA ASP A 48 1.96 -4.20 -18.59
C ASP A 48 3.31 -4.63 -19.20
N ARG A 49 4.42 -4.10 -18.71
CA ARG A 49 5.73 -4.44 -19.25
C ARG A 49 6.17 -5.86 -18.98
N ILE A 50 5.94 -6.39 -17.79
CA ILE A 50 6.29 -7.79 -17.50
C ILE A 50 5.42 -8.77 -18.28
N SER A 51 4.19 -8.42 -18.67
CA SER A 51 3.31 -9.28 -19.46
C SER A 51 3.89 -9.66 -20.84
N PHE A 52 4.81 -8.86 -21.38
CA PHE A 52 5.53 -9.16 -22.63
C PHE A 52 6.76 -10.06 -22.41
N TYR A 53 7.09 -10.41 -21.19
CA TYR A 53 8.23 -11.30 -20.90
C TYR A 53 7.91 -12.71 -21.38
N LYS A 54 8.78 -13.28 -22.22
CA LYS A 54 8.58 -14.62 -22.79
C LYS A 54 8.92 -15.67 -21.75
N ILE A 55 7.93 -16.45 -21.36
CA ILE A 55 8.08 -17.59 -20.44
C ILE A 55 8.17 -18.88 -21.25
N PRO A 56 9.12 -19.76 -20.95
CA PRO A 56 9.22 -21.08 -21.58
C PRO A 56 8.20 -22.06 -20.97
N SER A 57 6.92 -21.84 -21.19
CA SER A 57 5.84 -22.67 -20.65
C SER A 57 4.64 -22.70 -21.59
N ASN A 58 3.89 -23.80 -21.55
CA ASN A 58 2.65 -23.99 -22.29
C ASN A 58 1.40 -23.57 -21.51
N LYS A 59 1.55 -22.89 -20.36
CA LYS A 59 0.44 -22.38 -19.57
C LYS A 59 -0.27 -21.27 -20.35
N GLU A 60 -1.59 -21.32 -20.42
CA GLU A 60 -2.42 -20.37 -21.19
C GLU A 60 -2.48 -18.98 -20.52
N PHE A 61 -2.48 -18.95 -19.17
CA PHE A 61 -2.57 -17.72 -18.40
C PHE A 61 -1.50 -17.71 -17.31
N PHE A 62 -0.83 -16.56 -17.15
CA PHE A 62 0.17 -16.33 -16.14
C PHE A 62 -0.28 -15.22 -15.18
N THR A 63 -0.10 -15.46 -13.89
CA THR A 63 -0.21 -14.39 -12.88
C THR A 63 1.06 -13.54 -12.91
N PRO A 64 1.05 -12.34 -12.29
CA PRO A 64 2.28 -11.55 -12.13
C PRO A 64 3.42 -12.32 -11.46
N PHE A 65 3.13 -13.13 -10.44
CA PHE A 65 4.16 -13.92 -9.76
C PHE A 65 4.68 -15.08 -10.61
N ASP A 66 3.83 -15.73 -11.40
CA ASP A 66 4.29 -16.70 -12.40
C ASP A 66 5.35 -16.09 -13.33
N ILE A 67 5.10 -14.87 -13.83
CA ILE A 67 6.01 -14.18 -14.75
C ILE A 67 7.32 -13.80 -14.05
N LEU A 68 7.21 -13.19 -12.88
CA LEU A 68 8.36 -12.71 -12.10
C LEU A 68 9.24 -13.85 -11.59
N HIS A 69 8.67 -15.03 -11.34
CA HIS A 69 9.41 -16.21 -10.92
C HIS A 69 10.49 -16.62 -11.95
N TYR A 70 10.21 -16.48 -13.23
CA TYR A 70 11.17 -16.79 -14.32
C TYR A 70 12.23 -15.72 -14.55
N MET A 71 12.13 -14.56 -13.88
CA MET A 71 13.08 -13.47 -14.08
C MET A 71 14.25 -13.54 -13.10
N GLN A 72 15.44 -13.16 -13.59
CA GLN A 72 16.60 -12.87 -12.74
C GLN A 72 16.38 -11.55 -12.00
N ASP A 73 17.04 -11.37 -10.86
CA ASP A 73 16.91 -10.17 -10.01
C ASP A 73 17.25 -8.88 -10.78
N GLU A 74 18.29 -8.94 -11.63
CA GLU A 74 18.72 -7.82 -12.48
C GLU A 74 17.63 -7.43 -13.49
N THR A 75 16.89 -8.42 -14.01
CA THR A 75 15.78 -8.18 -14.93
C THR A 75 14.61 -7.52 -14.19
N ILE A 76 14.24 -8.02 -13.01
CA ILE A 76 13.21 -7.40 -12.15
C ILE A 76 13.59 -5.96 -11.83
N GLU A 77 14.84 -5.72 -11.40
CA GLU A 77 15.32 -4.37 -11.10
C GLU A 77 15.31 -3.47 -12.35
N GLY A 78 15.66 -4.00 -13.51
CA GLY A 78 15.58 -3.29 -14.79
C GLY A 78 14.18 -2.77 -15.08
N PHE A 79 13.14 -3.60 -14.93
CA PHE A 79 11.74 -3.19 -15.09
C PHE A 79 11.30 -2.17 -14.05
N LEU A 80 11.69 -2.35 -12.77
CA LEU A 80 11.39 -1.40 -11.70
C LEU A 80 12.02 -0.02 -11.99
N ARG A 81 13.26 0.01 -12.50
CA ARG A 81 13.96 1.25 -12.90
C ARG A 81 13.30 1.90 -14.11
N PHE A 82 12.96 1.12 -15.11
CA PHE A 82 12.26 1.61 -16.31
C PHE A 82 10.94 2.30 -15.93
N CYS A 83 10.16 1.71 -15.02
CA CYS A 83 8.90 2.29 -14.53
C CYS A 83 9.11 3.41 -13.49
N GLY A 84 10.34 3.69 -13.08
CA GLY A 84 10.67 4.74 -12.14
C GLY A 84 10.06 4.56 -10.75
N VAL A 85 9.88 3.30 -10.30
CA VAL A 85 9.19 2.98 -9.05
C VAL A 85 9.95 3.50 -7.82
N GLY A 86 11.30 3.50 -7.86
CA GLY A 86 12.19 3.85 -6.76
C GLY A 86 12.31 2.74 -5.72
N GLN A 87 13.24 2.88 -4.76
CA GLN A 87 13.56 1.85 -3.74
C GLN A 87 13.92 0.48 -4.38
N TYR A 88 14.63 0.51 -5.49
CA TYR A 88 14.84 -0.63 -6.39
C TYR A 88 15.38 -1.86 -5.67
N ALA A 89 16.49 -1.74 -4.94
CA ALA A 89 17.10 -2.86 -4.23
C ALA A 89 16.18 -3.49 -3.17
N ARG A 90 15.34 -2.67 -2.48
CA ARG A 90 14.34 -3.18 -1.54
C ARG A 90 13.26 -3.96 -2.27
N LEU A 91 12.71 -3.38 -3.35
CA LEU A 91 11.62 -3.99 -4.11
C LEU A 91 12.08 -5.25 -4.83
N THR A 92 13.24 -5.24 -5.48
CA THR A 92 13.81 -6.44 -6.11
C THR A 92 13.92 -7.57 -5.11
N ARG A 93 14.53 -7.32 -3.95
CA ARG A 93 14.70 -8.32 -2.91
C ARG A 93 13.38 -8.87 -2.38
N ALA A 94 12.40 -7.98 -2.15
CA ALA A 94 11.07 -8.40 -1.69
C ALA A 94 10.34 -9.23 -2.76
N ILE A 95 10.30 -8.77 -3.99
CA ILE A 95 9.63 -9.48 -5.10
C ILE A 95 10.30 -10.83 -5.33
N SER A 96 11.63 -10.89 -5.43
CA SER A 96 12.36 -12.13 -5.62
C SER A 96 12.10 -13.15 -4.51
N TRP A 97 12.04 -12.69 -3.25
CA TRP A 97 11.71 -13.55 -2.12
C TRP A 97 10.27 -14.08 -2.23
N LEU A 98 9.30 -13.23 -2.54
CA LEU A 98 7.89 -13.59 -2.64
C LEU A 98 7.65 -14.63 -3.75
N VAL A 99 8.20 -14.42 -4.94
CA VAL A 99 7.94 -15.28 -6.10
C VAL A 99 8.72 -16.61 -6.06
N ARG A 100 9.77 -16.71 -5.23
CA ARG A 100 10.56 -17.95 -5.06
C ARG A 100 10.20 -18.72 -3.80
N ASN A 101 9.33 -18.18 -2.96
CA ASN A 101 8.86 -18.88 -1.77
C ASN A 101 7.64 -19.73 -2.11
N GLU A 102 7.88 -20.96 -2.54
CA GLU A 102 6.84 -21.91 -2.96
C GLU A 102 5.87 -22.30 -1.83
N GLU A 103 6.27 -22.10 -0.57
CA GLU A 103 5.43 -22.38 0.60
C GLU A 103 4.46 -21.25 0.91
N LEU A 104 4.64 -20.08 0.29
CA LEU A 104 3.81 -18.91 0.55
C LEU A 104 2.55 -18.90 -0.31
N ASP A 105 1.44 -19.25 0.27
CA ASP A 105 0.11 -19.11 -0.33
C ASP A 105 -0.56 -17.81 0.15
N LEU A 106 -0.78 -16.86 -0.77
CA LEU A 106 -1.41 -15.56 -0.46
C LEU A 106 -2.87 -15.68 -0.03
N GLU A 107 -3.51 -16.81 -0.20
CA GLU A 107 -4.88 -17.05 0.27
C GLU A 107 -4.89 -17.46 1.75
N THR A 108 -3.94 -18.29 2.18
CA THR A 108 -3.94 -18.90 3.51
C THR A 108 -2.85 -18.40 4.45
N CYS A 109 -1.79 -17.75 3.92
CA CYS A 109 -0.65 -17.28 4.72
C CYS A 109 -1.09 -16.35 5.87
N THR A 110 -0.31 -16.31 6.92
CA THR A 110 -0.47 -15.39 8.05
C THR A 110 0.25 -14.06 7.79
N ARG A 111 -0.05 -13.05 8.61
CA ARG A 111 0.68 -11.78 8.56
C ARG A 111 2.17 -11.96 8.87
N ASP A 112 2.51 -12.88 9.76
CA ASP A 112 3.90 -13.16 10.12
C ASP A 112 4.66 -13.80 8.95
N ASP A 113 4.01 -14.64 8.15
CA ASP A 113 4.61 -15.21 6.94
C ASP A 113 4.98 -14.10 5.92
N LEU A 114 4.11 -13.10 5.75
CA LEU A 114 4.44 -11.96 4.90
C LEU A 114 5.52 -11.07 5.50
N VAL A 115 5.55 -10.86 6.81
CA VAL A 115 6.58 -10.03 7.48
C VAL A 115 7.96 -10.70 7.43
N ALA A 116 8.03 -12.01 7.23
CA ALA A 116 9.30 -12.70 6.95
C ALA A 116 9.96 -12.24 5.63
N CYS A 117 9.16 -11.68 4.70
CA CYS A 117 9.69 -11.14 3.44
C CYS A 117 10.59 -9.90 3.70
N PRO A 118 11.83 -9.89 3.19
CA PRO A 118 12.75 -8.77 3.36
C PRO A 118 12.20 -7.45 2.81
N GLY A 119 12.05 -6.45 3.66
CA GLY A 119 11.54 -5.13 3.27
C GLY A 119 10.02 -4.99 3.28
N LEU A 120 9.29 -5.99 3.79
CA LEU A 120 7.87 -5.97 4.04
C LEU A 120 7.63 -5.94 5.56
N GLY A 121 7.13 -4.83 6.08
CA GLY A 121 6.88 -4.66 7.52
C GLY A 121 5.42 -4.87 7.88
N MET A 122 5.12 -4.85 9.20
CA MET A 122 3.77 -5.02 9.77
C MET A 122 2.71 -4.15 9.08
N LYS A 123 3.00 -2.86 8.84
CA LYS A 123 2.08 -1.94 8.17
C LYS A 123 1.69 -2.43 6.77
N THR A 124 2.69 -2.81 5.95
CA THR A 124 2.46 -3.24 4.57
C THR A 124 1.70 -4.57 4.53
N ALA A 125 2.05 -5.52 5.41
CA ALA A 125 1.33 -6.76 5.57
C ALA A 125 -0.13 -6.51 6.01
N SER A 126 -0.35 -5.67 7.04
CA SER A 126 -1.70 -5.31 7.49
C SER A 126 -2.53 -4.65 6.39
N PHE A 127 -1.92 -3.77 5.58
CA PHE A 127 -2.59 -3.15 4.44
C PHE A 127 -3.03 -4.19 3.41
N PHE A 128 -2.19 -5.18 3.12
CA PHE A 128 -2.56 -6.31 2.26
C PHE A 128 -3.75 -7.09 2.84
N PHE A 129 -3.67 -7.53 4.09
CA PHE A 129 -4.72 -8.35 4.70
C PHE A 129 -6.04 -7.61 4.86
N MET A 130 -6.02 -6.37 5.31
CA MET A 130 -7.21 -5.55 5.47
C MET A 130 -8.01 -5.39 4.16
N ASN A 131 -7.31 -5.43 3.01
CA ASN A 131 -7.93 -5.24 1.71
C ASN A 131 -8.22 -6.54 0.93
N THR A 132 -7.59 -7.64 1.29
CA THR A 132 -7.78 -8.94 0.62
C THR A 132 -8.50 -9.97 1.48
N ARG A 133 -8.67 -9.71 2.77
CA ARG A 133 -9.36 -10.58 3.74
C ARG A 133 -10.23 -9.74 4.67
N PRO A 134 -11.43 -9.37 4.24
CA PRO A 134 -12.28 -8.38 4.95
C PRO A 134 -12.73 -8.81 6.36
N VAL A 135 -12.59 -10.10 6.71
CA VAL A 135 -12.90 -10.62 8.05
C VAL A 135 -11.72 -10.57 9.02
N MET A 136 -10.53 -10.13 8.58
CA MET A 136 -9.38 -10.00 9.47
C MET A 136 -9.40 -8.66 10.21
N ASP A 137 -9.35 -8.76 11.53
CA ASP A 137 -9.19 -7.61 12.42
C ASP A 137 -7.71 -7.19 12.48
N VAL A 138 -7.30 -6.37 11.53
CA VAL A 138 -5.95 -5.78 11.45
C VAL A 138 -6.05 -4.27 11.17
N ALA A 139 -5.02 -3.52 11.52
CA ALA A 139 -4.95 -2.10 11.21
C ALA A 139 -3.70 -1.74 10.40
N CYS A 140 -3.84 -0.86 9.41
CA CYS A 140 -2.72 -0.29 8.67
C CYS A 140 -2.22 0.98 9.37
N LEU A 141 -1.46 0.84 10.46
CA LEU A 141 -1.00 1.96 11.29
C LEU A 141 -0.06 2.91 10.51
N ASP A 142 -0.63 3.73 9.67
CA ASP A 142 0.08 4.78 8.95
C ASP A 142 0.09 6.10 9.75
N THR A 143 0.69 7.13 9.17
CA THR A 143 0.79 8.44 9.82
C THR A 143 -0.57 9.12 10.02
N HIS A 144 -1.57 8.84 9.17
CA HIS A 144 -2.93 9.38 9.28
C HIS A 144 -3.67 8.72 10.45
N ILE A 145 -3.61 7.40 10.54
CA ILE A 145 -4.20 6.65 11.66
C ILE A 145 -3.58 7.07 12.99
N LEU A 146 -2.24 7.12 13.06
CA LEU A 146 -1.55 7.52 14.29
C LEU A 146 -1.86 8.98 14.67
N LYS A 147 -1.97 9.87 13.69
CA LYS A 147 -2.39 11.25 13.92
C LYS A 147 -3.82 11.33 14.43
N TRP A 148 -4.72 10.58 13.82
CA TRP A 148 -6.12 10.52 14.22
C TRP A 148 -6.29 10.00 15.65
N LEU A 149 -5.59 8.93 16.05
CA LEU A 149 -5.60 8.41 17.41
C LEU A 149 -5.14 9.45 18.42
N ARG A 150 -4.14 10.26 18.06
CA ARG A 150 -3.60 11.31 18.92
C ARG A 150 -4.51 12.52 19.00
N ASP A 151 -4.93 13.05 17.86
CA ASP A 151 -5.57 14.36 17.76
C ASP A 151 -7.08 14.30 18.00
N GLU A 152 -7.74 13.20 17.60
CA GLU A 152 -9.20 13.07 17.67
C GLU A 152 -9.67 12.09 18.74
N CYS A 153 -8.89 11.03 19.00
CA CYS A 153 -9.19 10.11 20.10
C CYS A 153 -8.50 10.47 21.43
N ASN A 154 -7.65 11.50 21.42
CA ASN A 154 -6.93 12.01 22.60
C ASN A 154 -6.03 10.98 23.31
N TYR A 155 -5.56 9.96 22.60
CA TYR A 155 -4.57 9.04 23.13
C TYR A 155 -3.21 9.74 23.25
N LYS A 156 -2.68 9.79 24.48
CA LYS A 156 -1.32 10.25 24.75
C LYS A 156 -0.31 9.16 24.35
N ASP A 157 0.90 9.51 24.09
CA ASP A 157 2.01 8.59 23.76
C ASP A 157 1.87 7.84 22.42
N VAL A 158 0.93 8.20 21.57
CA VAL A 158 0.85 7.65 20.20
C VAL A 158 2.10 8.04 19.43
N PRO A 159 2.83 7.08 18.82
CA PRO A 159 4.04 7.39 18.08
C PRO A 159 3.75 8.30 16.88
N MET A 160 4.71 9.14 16.51
CA MET A 160 4.61 10.04 15.34
C MET A 160 4.71 9.29 14.02
N THR A 161 5.36 8.14 14.02
CA THR A 161 5.60 7.29 12.85
C THR A 161 5.20 5.85 13.15
N THR A 162 4.96 5.07 12.10
CA THR A 162 4.64 3.64 12.22
C THR A 162 5.65 2.92 13.12
N PRO A 163 5.19 2.22 14.17
CA PRO A 163 6.08 1.46 15.04
C PRO A 163 6.86 0.38 14.28
N THR A 164 8.16 0.29 14.50
CA THR A 164 9.02 -0.73 13.92
C THR A 164 9.02 -2.03 14.74
N SER A 165 8.79 -1.92 16.04
CA SER A 165 8.66 -3.08 16.93
C SER A 165 7.29 -3.72 16.80
N LYS A 166 7.24 -5.04 16.57
CA LYS A 166 5.99 -5.81 16.50
C LYS A 166 5.14 -5.59 17.77
N LYS A 167 5.75 -5.60 18.96
CA LYS A 167 5.04 -5.39 20.22
C LYS A 167 4.35 -4.04 20.28
N GLN A 168 5.04 -2.96 19.87
CA GLN A 168 4.45 -1.63 19.83
C GLN A 168 3.39 -1.49 18.74
N TYR A 169 3.60 -2.12 17.59
CA TYR A 169 2.62 -2.14 16.51
C TYR A 169 1.32 -2.78 16.99
N LEU A 170 1.37 -3.97 17.56
CA LEU A 170 0.19 -4.70 18.06
C LEU A 170 -0.53 -3.92 19.17
N LYS A 171 0.19 -3.25 20.07
CA LYS A 171 -0.43 -2.37 21.09
C LYS A 171 -1.32 -1.30 20.46
N TRP A 172 -0.84 -0.60 19.44
CA TRP A 172 -1.59 0.47 18.80
C TRP A 172 -2.63 -0.03 17.81
N GLU A 173 -2.43 -1.19 17.25
CA GLU A 173 -3.43 -1.90 16.48
C GLU A 173 -4.65 -2.23 17.34
N GLU A 174 -4.44 -2.81 18.52
CA GLU A 174 -5.52 -3.10 19.49
C GLU A 174 -6.31 -1.85 19.86
N VAL A 175 -5.62 -0.73 20.09
CA VAL A 175 -6.27 0.57 20.35
C VAL A 175 -7.13 0.99 19.16
N PHE A 176 -6.62 0.91 17.93
CA PHE A 176 -7.39 1.26 16.73
C PHE A 176 -8.61 0.36 16.53
N LEU A 177 -8.45 -0.95 16.72
CA LEU A 177 -9.55 -1.92 16.61
C LEU A 177 -10.63 -1.65 17.65
N SER A 178 -10.27 -1.34 18.88
CA SER A 178 -11.23 -0.93 19.92
C SER A 178 -11.99 0.35 19.54
N GLU A 179 -11.33 1.31 18.89
CA GLU A 179 -11.99 2.52 18.39
C GLU A 179 -12.95 2.23 17.22
N ALA A 180 -12.61 1.28 16.33
CA ALA A 180 -13.50 0.82 15.27
C ALA A 180 -14.75 0.16 15.84
N GLU A 181 -14.60 -0.72 16.83
CA GLU A 181 -15.71 -1.38 17.53
C GLU A 181 -16.66 -0.37 18.20
N LYS A 182 -16.12 0.61 18.94
CA LYS A 182 -16.91 1.69 19.58
C LYS A 182 -17.76 2.46 18.56
N ARG A 183 -17.27 2.60 17.32
CA ARG A 183 -17.94 3.30 16.22
C ARG A 183 -18.85 2.38 15.40
N ARG A 184 -18.88 1.08 15.71
CA ARG A 184 -19.59 0.06 14.95
C ARG A 184 -19.18 0.05 13.46
N SER A 185 -17.92 0.32 13.20
CA SER A 185 -17.30 0.33 11.88
C SER A 185 -16.32 -0.82 11.76
N SER A 186 -16.19 -1.40 10.58
CA SER A 186 -15.07 -2.33 10.34
C SER A 186 -13.74 -1.56 10.34
N PRO A 187 -12.61 -2.21 10.70
CA PRO A 187 -11.29 -1.59 10.66
C PRO A 187 -10.97 -0.95 9.29
N ARG A 188 -11.37 -1.61 8.23
CA ARG A 188 -11.18 -1.15 6.84
C ARG A 188 -11.98 0.11 6.52
N GLU A 189 -13.24 0.17 6.90
CA GLU A 189 -14.11 1.33 6.67
C GLU A 189 -13.59 2.53 7.45
N LEU A 190 -13.22 2.34 8.72
CA LEU A 190 -12.66 3.40 9.54
C LEU A 190 -11.31 3.90 8.98
N ASP A 191 -10.42 3.00 8.55
CA ASP A 191 -9.15 3.37 7.90
C ASP A 191 -9.40 4.24 6.66
N PHE A 192 -10.33 3.83 5.80
CA PHE A 192 -10.67 4.57 4.59
C PHE A 192 -11.27 5.96 4.87
N GLU A 193 -12.14 6.07 5.87
CA GLU A 193 -12.73 7.35 6.29
C GLU A 193 -11.65 8.31 6.80
N ILE A 194 -10.74 7.82 7.64
CA ILE A 194 -9.63 8.61 8.19
C ILE A 194 -8.72 9.06 7.04
N TRP A 195 -8.32 8.13 6.16
CA TRP A 195 -7.44 8.44 5.03
C TRP A 195 -8.05 9.53 4.13
N LYS A 196 -9.33 9.38 3.76
CA LYS A 196 -10.06 10.36 2.95
C LYS A 196 -10.11 11.74 3.59
N LYS A 197 -10.36 11.81 4.89
CA LYS A 197 -10.39 13.06 5.66
C LYS A 197 -9.06 13.80 5.65
N TYR A 198 -7.95 13.07 5.79
CA TYR A 198 -6.62 13.68 5.81
C TYR A 198 -6.08 13.99 4.41
N GLU A 199 -6.48 13.26 3.38
CA GLU A 199 -6.15 13.58 1.99
C GLU A 199 -6.81 14.90 1.55
N GLN A 200 -8.10 15.09 1.87
CA GLN A 200 -8.80 16.34 1.60
C GLN A 200 -8.13 17.53 2.28
N LYS A 201 -7.79 17.41 3.56
CA LYS A 201 -7.09 18.47 4.30
C LYS A 201 -5.75 18.85 3.67
N GLN A 202 -5.00 17.90 3.13
CA GLN A 202 -3.74 18.18 2.44
C GLN A 202 -3.97 18.93 1.11
N GLN A 203 -5.02 18.60 0.37
CA GLN A 203 -5.37 19.30 -0.85
C GLN A 203 -5.81 20.74 -0.55
N ASP A 204 -6.66 20.96 0.44
CA ASP A 204 -7.13 22.28 0.84
C ASP A 204 -5.95 23.15 1.29
N THR A 205 -5.06 22.64 2.12
CA THR A 205 -3.85 23.36 2.56
C THR A 205 -2.92 23.72 1.39
N TYR A 206 -2.81 22.85 0.39
CA TYR A 206 -2.01 23.12 -0.81
C TYR A 206 -2.62 24.19 -1.69
N TYR A 207 -3.95 24.24 -1.82
CA TYR A 207 -4.65 25.30 -2.54
C TYR A 207 -4.55 26.65 -1.81
N ASP A 208 -4.76 26.66 -0.49
CA ASP A 208 -4.65 27.87 0.34
C ASP A 208 -3.24 28.49 0.26
N SER A 209 -2.18 27.66 0.33
CA SER A 209 -0.81 28.15 0.24
C SER A 209 -0.46 28.76 -1.13
N ARG A 210 -1.07 28.30 -2.22
CA ARG A 210 -0.93 28.89 -3.53
C ARG A 210 -1.72 30.20 -3.68
N TYR A 211 -2.90 30.28 -3.08
CA TYR A 211 -3.73 31.48 -3.15
C TYR A 211 -3.11 32.65 -2.38
N VAL A 212 -2.47 32.37 -1.25
CA VAL A 212 -1.75 33.39 -0.45
C VAL A 212 -0.50 33.90 -1.18
N SER A 213 0.18 33.06 -1.96
CA SER A 213 1.37 33.48 -2.72
C SER A 213 1.08 34.25 -4.01
N THR A 214 -0.16 34.18 -4.54
CA THR A 214 -0.55 34.88 -5.77
C THR A 214 -1.20 36.24 -5.51
N ASN A 215 -1.51 36.59 -4.27
CA ASN A 215 -2.02 37.91 -3.87
C ASN A 215 -0.92 38.88 -3.37
N ALA A 216 0.35 38.58 -3.58
CA ALA A 216 1.41 39.55 -3.45
C ALA A 216 1.30 40.55 -4.64
N GLU A 217 0.98 41.81 -4.35
CA GLU A 217 0.94 42.88 -5.37
C GLU A 217 2.27 42.91 -6.14
N PRO A 218 2.22 43.08 -7.46
CA PRO A 218 3.45 43.22 -8.25
C PRO A 218 4.22 44.45 -7.77
N PRO A 219 5.58 44.41 -7.74
CA PRO A 219 6.36 45.57 -7.36
C PRO A 219 6.08 46.74 -8.31
N VAL A 220 5.74 47.89 -7.73
CA VAL A 220 5.63 49.16 -8.46
C VAL A 220 7.03 49.49 -8.96
N ILE A 221 7.22 49.45 -10.29
CA ILE A 221 8.44 49.93 -10.94
C ILE A 221 8.26 51.45 -11.12
N GLU A 222 9.03 52.24 -10.33
CA GLU A 222 9.24 53.67 -10.60
C GLU A 222 10.24 53.88 -11.75
#